data_8efd42c115db1fa5117c1031396b46b0
#
_entry.id   8efd42c115db1fa5117c1031396b46b0
#
_cell.length_a   1.000
_cell.length_b   1.000
_cell.length_c   1.000
_cell.angle_alpha   90.00
_cell.angle_beta   90.00
_cell.angle_gamma   90.00
#
_symmetry.space_group_name_H-M   'P 1'
#
loop_
_entity.id
_entity.type
_entity.pdbx_description
1 polymer ?
#
loop_
_entity_poly.entity_id
_entity_poly.type
_entity_poly.pdbx_seq_one_letter_code
_entity_poly.pdbx_strand_id
1 'polypeptide(L)'
;MATQLQFRRGTTAQNNSFTGAAGEISIDTSSKNLRIHDGSTAGGYEVIPAGTIVAYGGATAPAGWLLCDATAVSRTTYARLFAVIGTGFGVGDGTTTFNLPEMRDRLTLGKGTNNATLGATGTAAAASGTITSSNITGVLTAASNTGTSTTGTG
;
A
#
# COMPACT_ATOMS: atom_id res chain seq x y z
N MET A 1 6.05 -37.57 -23.67
CA MET A 1 4.91 -36.67 -23.34
C MET A 1 5.34 -35.81 -22.17
N ALA A 2 5.17 -34.48 -22.27
CA ALA A 2 5.44 -33.60 -21.15
C ALA A 2 4.38 -33.83 -20.06
N THR A 3 4.76 -34.21 -18.85
CA THR A 3 3.85 -34.37 -17.73
C THR A 3 3.49 -32.97 -17.23
N GLN A 4 2.25 -32.56 -17.39
CA GLN A 4 1.76 -31.28 -16.90
C GLN A 4 1.40 -31.39 -15.41
N LEU A 5 2.12 -30.66 -14.57
CA LEU A 5 1.75 -30.50 -13.16
C LEU A 5 0.65 -29.44 -13.05
N GLN A 6 -0.50 -29.80 -12.49
CA GLN A 6 -1.58 -28.86 -12.20
C GLN A 6 -1.72 -28.67 -10.69
N PHE A 7 -1.65 -27.42 -10.25
CA PHE A 7 -1.99 -27.09 -8.86
C PHE A 7 -3.50 -27.02 -8.67
N ARG A 8 -3.96 -27.23 -7.43
CA ARG A 8 -5.34 -26.95 -7.06
C ARG A 8 -5.68 -25.49 -7.39
N ARG A 9 -6.86 -25.27 -7.92
CA ARG A 9 -7.32 -23.92 -8.30
C ARG A 9 -8.79 -23.73 -7.99
N GLY A 10 -9.18 -22.52 -7.65
CA GLY A 10 -10.56 -22.15 -7.37
C GLY A 10 -10.75 -20.64 -7.37
N THR A 11 -11.98 -20.19 -7.31
CA THR A 11 -12.32 -18.80 -7.04
C THR A 11 -11.87 -18.39 -5.64
N THR A 12 -11.84 -17.09 -5.32
CA THR A 12 -11.57 -16.62 -3.95
C THR A 12 -12.51 -17.25 -2.94
N ALA A 13 -13.82 -17.34 -3.26
CA ALA A 13 -14.81 -17.96 -2.36
C ALA A 13 -14.51 -19.45 -2.10
N GLN A 14 -14.16 -20.20 -3.15
CA GLN A 14 -13.82 -21.63 -3.01
C GLN A 14 -12.52 -21.82 -2.23
N ASN A 15 -11.50 -20.98 -2.47
CA ASN A 15 -10.26 -21.05 -1.71
C ASN A 15 -10.50 -20.70 -0.23
N ASN A 16 -11.29 -19.68 0.07
CA ASN A 16 -11.55 -19.25 1.45
C ASN A 16 -12.22 -20.33 2.32
N SER A 17 -12.96 -21.26 1.72
CA SER A 17 -13.60 -22.38 2.42
C SER A 17 -12.74 -23.65 2.43
N PHE A 18 -11.62 -23.67 1.73
CA PHE A 18 -10.77 -24.85 1.58
C PHE A 18 -9.63 -24.84 2.60
N THR A 19 -9.47 -25.92 3.35
CA THR A 19 -8.31 -26.16 4.22
C THR A 19 -7.42 -27.20 3.54
N GLY A 20 -6.30 -26.74 2.98
CA GLY A 20 -5.32 -27.62 2.33
C GLY A 20 -4.35 -28.24 3.33
N ALA A 21 -3.68 -29.30 2.92
CA ALA A 21 -2.62 -29.91 3.72
C ALA A 21 -1.45 -28.91 3.94
N ALA A 22 -0.66 -29.14 5.00
CA ALA A 22 0.51 -28.32 5.26
C ALA A 22 1.50 -28.35 4.07
N GLY A 23 1.84 -27.17 3.54
CA GLY A 23 2.70 -27.01 2.35
C GLY A 23 1.96 -27.15 1.01
N GLU A 24 0.66 -27.45 1.01
CA GLU A 24 -0.12 -27.49 -0.23
C GLU A 24 -0.25 -26.06 -0.81
N ILE A 25 -0.12 -25.95 -2.14
CA ILE A 25 -0.26 -24.68 -2.87
C ILE A 25 -1.58 -24.72 -3.64
N SER A 26 -2.38 -23.66 -3.51
CA SER A 26 -3.55 -23.43 -4.35
C SER A 26 -3.47 -22.12 -5.11
N ILE A 27 -4.16 -22.06 -6.26
CA ILE A 27 -4.26 -20.88 -7.10
C ILE A 27 -5.64 -20.28 -6.94
N ASP A 28 -5.68 -19.01 -6.53
CA ASP A 28 -6.90 -18.20 -6.55
C ASP A 28 -7.05 -17.57 -7.94
N THR A 29 -7.98 -18.11 -8.73
CA THR A 29 -8.19 -17.68 -10.12
C THR A 29 -8.90 -16.34 -10.23
N SER A 30 -9.61 -15.89 -9.19
CA SER A 30 -10.26 -14.59 -9.15
C SER A 30 -9.25 -13.48 -8.84
N SER A 31 -8.45 -13.65 -7.78
CA SER A 31 -7.45 -12.67 -7.35
C SER A 31 -6.09 -12.81 -8.05
N LYS A 32 -5.90 -13.87 -8.86
CA LYS A 32 -4.62 -14.20 -9.53
C LYS A 32 -3.46 -14.38 -8.55
N ASN A 33 -3.75 -14.90 -7.37
CA ASN A 33 -2.79 -15.05 -6.28
C ASN A 33 -2.54 -16.53 -5.95
N LEU A 34 -1.36 -16.79 -5.40
CA LEU A 34 -1.01 -18.08 -4.81
C LEU A 34 -1.34 -18.07 -3.32
N ARG A 35 -1.73 -19.23 -2.80
CA ARG A 35 -1.97 -19.47 -1.38
C ARG A 35 -1.16 -20.68 -0.92
N ILE A 36 -0.58 -20.58 0.26
CA ILE A 36 0.14 -21.65 0.93
C ILE A 36 -0.72 -22.08 2.13
N HIS A 37 -0.96 -23.39 2.26
CA HIS A 37 -1.77 -23.96 3.32
C HIS A 37 -0.92 -24.55 4.44
N ASP A 38 -1.44 -24.49 5.67
CA ASP A 38 -0.79 -24.98 6.90
C ASP A 38 -1.45 -26.22 7.50
N GLY A 39 -2.45 -26.76 6.83
CA GLY A 39 -3.22 -27.92 7.30
C GLY A 39 -4.36 -27.57 8.26
N SER A 40 -4.52 -26.31 8.68
CA SER A 40 -5.49 -25.90 9.71
C SER A 40 -6.32 -24.68 9.34
N THR A 41 -5.71 -23.71 8.69
CA THR A 41 -6.35 -22.42 8.35
C THR A 41 -7.15 -22.53 7.07
N ALA A 42 -8.47 -22.32 7.15
CA ALA A 42 -9.32 -22.21 5.97
C ALA A 42 -8.87 -21.03 5.11
N GLY A 43 -8.70 -21.27 3.83
CA GLY A 43 -8.20 -20.28 2.88
C GLY A 43 -6.69 -20.18 2.77
N GLY A 44 -5.93 -20.75 3.70
CA GLY A 44 -4.47 -20.61 3.72
C GLY A 44 -3.99 -19.17 3.76
N TYR A 45 -2.72 -18.96 3.46
CA TYR A 45 -2.06 -17.64 3.46
C TYR A 45 -1.73 -17.20 2.05
N GLU A 46 -2.07 -15.99 1.71
CA GLU A 46 -1.74 -15.40 0.41
C GLU A 46 -0.26 -15.01 0.35
N VAL A 47 0.38 -15.33 -0.76
CA VAL A 47 1.80 -14.95 -1.00
C VAL A 47 1.93 -13.45 -1.13
N ILE A 48 0.95 -12.79 -1.77
CA ILE A 48 0.88 -11.33 -1.84
C ILE A 48 -0.48 -10.90 -1.26
N PRO A 49 -0.54 -10.47 0.01
CA PRO A 49 -1.78 -10.03 0.63
C PRO A 49 -2.38 -8.79 -0.06
N ALA A 50 -3.70 -8.68 -0.05
CA ALA A 50 -4.37 -7.45 -0.48
C ALA A 50 -3.89 -6.28 0.37
N GLY A 51 -3.70 -5.11 -0.24
CA GLY A 51 -3.18 -3.92 0.44
C GLY A 51 -1.64 -3.81 0.44
N THR A 52 -0.92 -4.79 -0.11
CA THR A 52 0.52 -4.66 -0.36
C THR A 52 0.79 -3.52 -1.35
N ILE A 53 1.71 -2.63 -1.01
CA ILE A 53 2.16 -1.54 -1.87
C ILE A 53 3.60 -1.83 -2.29
N VAL A 54 3.85 -1.77 -3.60
CA VAL A 54 5.18 -2.00 -4.19
C VAL A 54 5.55 -0.84 -5.12
N ALA A 55 6.83 -0.53 -5.21
CA ALA A 55 7.34 0.38 -6.23
C ALA A 55 7.28 -0.30 -7.61
N TYR A 56 6.73 0.39 -8.61
CA TYR A 56 6.58 -0.11 -9.96
C TYR A 56 6.95 0.95 -10.98
N GLY A 57 7.80 0.60 -11.95
CA GLY A 57 8.34 1.54 -12.94
C GLY A 57 7.48 1.75 -14.20
N GLY A 58 6.31 1.11 -14.30
CA GLY A 58 5.41 1.25 -15.44
C GLY A 58 4.38 2.37 -15.26
N ALA A 59 3.92 2.95 -16.37
CA ALA A 59 2.91 4.03 -16.36
C ALA A 59 1.49 3.55 -16.04
N THR A 60 1.20 2.26 -16.24
CA THR A 60 -0.12 1.65 -16.01
C THR A 60 0.02 0.44 -15.10
N ALA A 61 -0.93 0.26 -14.18
CA ALA A 61 -0.91 -0.90 -13.29
C ALA A 61 -0.99 -2.21 -14.07
N PRO A 62 -0.21 -3.24 -13.72
CA PRO A 62 -0.36 -4.57 -14.29
C PRO A 62 -1.69 -5.20 -13.86
N ALA A 63 -2.12 -6.24 -14.59
CA ALA A 63 -3.36 -6.95 -14.28
C ALA A 63 -3.37 -7.44 -12.81
N GLY A 64 -4.44 -7.15 -12.09
CA GLY A 64 -4.61 -7.49 -10.68
C GLY A 64 -4.04 -6.46 -9.69
N TRP A 65 -3.47 -5.37 -10.19
CA TRP A 65 -2.96 -4.26 -9.38
C TRP A 65 -3.69 -2.95 -9.69
N LEU A 66 -3.60 -2.00 -8.78
CA LEU A 66 -4.16 -0.66 -8.92
C LEU A 66 -3.05 0.38 -8.67
N LEU A 67 -3.12 1.52 -9.36
CA LEU A 67 -2.23 2.64 -9.04
C LEU A 67 -2.66 3.31 -7.73
N CYS A 68 -1.68 3.75 -6.95
CA CYS A 68 -1.93 4.54 -5.75
C CYS A 68 -2.08 6.02 -6.11
N ASP A 69 -3.22 6.39 -6.70
CA ASP A 69 -3.49 7.70 -7.30
C ASP A 69 -4.72 8.41 -6.71
N ALA A 70 -5.16 7.99 -5.53
CA ALA A 70 -6.35 8.47 -4.83
C ALA A 70 -7.69 8.19 -5.54
N THR A 71 -7.72 7.45 -6.64
CA THR A 71 -8.97 7.13 -7.34
C THR A 71 -9.96 6.43 -6.40
N ALA A 72 -11.24 6.80 -6.50
CA ALA A 72 -12.32 6.12 -5.79
C ALA A 72 -12.70 4.83 -6.53
N VAL A 73 -12.68 3.71 -5.82
CA VAL A 73 -12.98 2.38 -6.36
C VAL A 73 -14.12 1.70 -5.60
N SER A 74 -14.82 0.77 -6.25
CA SER A 74 -16.00 0.09 -5.68
C SER A 74 -15.62 -0.83 -4.50
N ARG A 75 -16.35 -0.70 -3.38
CA ARG A 75 -16.23 -1.58 -2.20
C ARG A 75 -16.62 -3.03 -2.53
N THR A 76 -17.54 -3.23 -3.45
CA THR A 76 -18.00 -4.56 -3.85
C THR A 76 -16.99 -5.25 -4.76
N THR A 77 -16.49 -4.56 -5.78
CA THR A 77 -15.51 -5.10 -6.72
C THR A 77 -14.18 -5.40 -6.04
N TYR A 78 -13.74 -4.51 -5.14
CA TYR A 78 -12.48 -4.62 -4.41
C TYR A 78 -12.69 -4.93 -2.93
N ALA A 79 -13.67 -5.79 -2.61
CA ALA A 79 -14.08 -6.09 -1.24
C ALA A 79 -12.92 -6.53 -0.34
N ARG A 80 -11.97 -7.30 -0.88
CA ARG A 80 -10.78 -7.74 -0.13
C ARG A 80 -9.84 -6.58 0.21
N LEU A 81 -9.61 -5.68 -0.74
CA LEU A 81 -8.80 -4.48 -0.50
C LEU A 81 -9.51 -3.57 0.51
N PHE A 82 -10.83 -3.39 0.35
CA PHE A 82 -11.63 -2.62 1.28
C PHE A 82 -11.60 -3.18 2.71
N ALA A 83 -11.61 -4.51 2.87
CA ALA A 83 -11.49 -5.15 4.18
C ALA A 83 -10.15 -4.84 4.89
N VAL A 84 -9.08 -4.58 4.12
CA VAL A 84 -7.75 -4.29 4.67
C VAL A 84 -7.56 -2.80 4.96
N ILE A 85 -7.85 -1.93 3.99
CA ILE A 85 -7.54 -0.50 4.12
C ILE A 85 -8.75 0.36 4.55
N GLY A 86 -9.97 -0.18 4.43
CA GLY A 86 -11.20 0.53 4.79
C GLY A 86 -11.33 1.88 4.07
N THR A 87 -11.68 2.89 4.85
CA THR A 87 -11.75 4.28 4.39
C THR A 87 -10.56 5.13 4.86
N GLY A 88 -9.46 4.49 5.29
CA GLY A 88 -8.28 5.16 5.83
C GLY A 88 -7.63 6.18 4.89
N PHE A 89 -7.82 6.03 3.59
CA PHE A 89 -7.30 6.95 2.56
C PHE A 89 -8.40 7.82 1.93
N GLY A 90 -9.64 7.69 2.37
CA GLY A 90 -10.79 8.48 1.94
C GLY A 90 -12.05 7.64 1.80
N VAL A 91 -13.19 8.28 2.06
CA VAL A 91 -14.50 7.62 2.14
C VAL A 91 -15.15 7.33 0.77
N GLY A 92 -14.56 7.85 -0.32
CA GLY A 92 -15.17 7.80 -1.64
C GLY A 92 -16.48 8.61 -1.66
N ASP A 93 -17.56 7.99 -2.15
CA ASP A 93 -18.91 8.54 -2.12
C ASP A 93 -19.62 8.38 -0.75
N GLY A 94 -18.92 7.83 0.24
CA GLY A 94 -19.45 7.54 1.57
C GLY A 94 -20.13 6.18 1.72
N THR A 95 -20.62 5.57 0.65
CA THR A 95 -21.46 4.36 0.69
C THR A 95 -20.94 3.19 -0.13
N THR A 96 -20.65 3.39 -1.40
CA THR A 96 -20.32 2.32 -2.36
C THR A 96 -18.88 2.28 -2.79
N THR A 97 -18.11 3.37 -2.58
CA THR A 97 -16.72 3.49 -2.96
C THR A 97 -15.82 3.84 -1.79
N PHE A 98 -14.52 3.67 -1.96
CA PHE A 98 -13.45 4.11 -1.07
C PHE A 98 -12.25 4.57 -1.90
N ASN A 99 -11.42 5.45 -1.35
CA ASN A 99 -10.26 5.95 -2.08
C ASN A 99 -9.04 5.05 -1.90
N LEU A 100 -8.29 4.90 -2.99
CA LEU A 100 -6.95 4.34 -2.98
C LEU A 100 -5.96 5.29 -2.28
N PRO A 101 -4.83 4.80 -1.78
CA PRO A 101 -3.74 5.66 -1.32
C PRO A 101 -3.29 6.63 -2.41
N GLU A 102 -2.90 7.85 -2.02
CA GLU A 102 -2.23 8.80 -2.92
C GLU A 102 -0.72 8.74 -2.67
N MET A 103 0.02 8.18 -3.61
CA MET A 103 1.48 8.02 -3.51
C MET A 103 2.26 8.80 -4.59
N ARG A 104 1.57 9.53 -5.48
CA ARG A 104 2.22 10.37 -6.47
C ARG A 104 2.96 11.51 -5.76
N ASP A 105 4.23 11.71 -6.12
CA ASP A 105 5.11 12.73 -5.52
C ASP A 105 5.27 12.59 -3.99
N ARG A 106 5.13 11.36 -3.45
CA ARG A 106 5.18 11.08 -2.01
C ARG A 106 6.07 9.89 -1.70
N LEU A 107 6.71 9.95 -0.54
CA LEU A 107 7.40 8.81 0.05
C LEU A 107 6.47 8.07 1.01
N THR A 108 6.53 6.74 1.00
CA THR A 108 5.83 5.90 1.97
C THR A 108 6.54 5.94 3.31
N LEU A 109 5.83 6.39 4.34
CA LEU A 109 6.29 6.30 5.72
C LEU A 109 5.48 5.22 6.45
N GLY A 110 6.17 4.39 7.21
CA GLY A 110 5.52 3.43 8.11
C GLY A 110 4.72 4.14 9.20
N LYS A 111 3.60 3.54 9.61
CA LYS A 111 2.85 4.00 10.78
C LYS A 111 3.74 3.94 12.02
N GLY A 112 3.82 5.02 12.77
CA GLY A 112 4.62 5.13 13.98
C GLY A 112 4.03 6.13 14.97
N THR A 113 4.73 6.43 16.04
CA THR A 113 4.30 7.36 17.09
C THR A 113 4.01 8.76 16.53
N ASN A 114 4.82 9.22 15.58
CA ASN A 114 4.70 10.55 14.95
C ASN A 114 3.71 10.56 13.77
N ASN A 115 3.29 9.40 13.30
CA ASN A 115 2.34 9.23 12.20
C ASN A 115 1.37 8.08 12.56
N ALA A 116 0.50 8.35 13.54
CA ALA A 116 -0.35 7.34 14.15
C ALA A 116 -1.58 6.97 13.30
N THR A 117 -1.97 7.80 12.34
CA THR A 117 -3.17 7.60 11.51
C THR A 117 -2.79 7.05 10.14
N LEU A 118 -3.40 5.93 9.75
CA LEU A 118 -3.26 5.38 8.40
C LEU A 118 -3.85 6.40 7.39
N GLY A 119 -3.11 6.66 6.31
CA GLY A 119 -3.53 7.62 5.28
C GLY A 119 -3.35 9.09 5.67
N ALA A 120 -2.79 9.39 6.84
CA ALA A 120 -2.45 10.76 7.20
C ALA A 120 -1.42 11.32 6.20
N THR A 121 -1.74 12.44 5.58
CA THR A 121 -0.79 13.25 4.85
C THR A 121 -0.10 14.19 5.83
N GLY A 122 0.99 13.74 6.44
CA GLY A 122 1.87 14.62 7.19
C GLY A 122 2.74 15.40 6.21
N THR A 123 2.85 16.71 6.39
CA THR A 123 4.08 17.38 6.00
C THR A 123 5.20 16.61 6.69
N ALA A 124 6.20 16.15 5.93
CA ALA A 124 7.39 15.57 6.53
C ALA A 124 7.79 16.52 7.67
N ALA A 125 7.70 16.02 8.92
CA ALA A 125 8.21 16.80 10.04
C ALA A 125 9.62 17.18 9.64
N ALA A 126 9.87 18.49 9.60
CA ALA A 126 11.17 19.00 9.21
C ALA A 126 12.19 18.16 9.96
N ALA A 127 13.07 17.48 9.22
CA ALA A 127 14.13 16.74 9.84
C ALA A 127 14.86 17.74 10.73
N SER A 128 14.63 17.64 12.02
CA SER A 128 15.32 18.44 13.03
C SER A 128 16.75 17.90 13.15
N GLY A 129 17.48 18.07 12.07
CA GLY A 129 18.90 17.85 12.00
C GLY A 129 19.58 19.20 11.86
N THR A 130 20.51 19.54 12.74
CA THR A 130 21.40 20.68 12.57
C THR A 130 22.18 20.45 11.30
N ILE A 131 21.85 21.18 10.24
CA ILE A 131 22.62 21.19 9.00
C ILE A 131 23.83 22.07 9.25
N THR A 132 24.98 21.47 9.59
CA THR A 132 26.24 22.18 9.64
C THR A 132 26.67 22.50 8.20
N SER A 133 26.84 23.77 7.88
CA SER A 133 27.02 24.29 6.54
C SER A 133 28.43 24.10 5.96
N SER A 134 28.96 22.90 5.98
CA SER A 134 30.17 22.60 5.21
C SER A 134 29.82 21.65 4.06
N ASN A 135 29.54 22.23 2.90
CA ASN A 135 29.30 21.58 1.60
C ASN A 135 27.83 21.38 1.15
N ILE A 136 27.02 22.45 1.21
CA ILE A 136 25.82 22.49 0.36
C ILE A 136 26.15 23.30 -0.89
N THR A 137 26.62 22.64 -1.94
CA THR A 137 26.64 23.18 -3.30
C THR A 137 25.35 22.79 -4.01
N GLY A 138 24.24 23.43 -3.66
CA GLY A 138 22.94 23.28 -4.29
C GLY A 138 22.19 24.60 -4.20
N VAL A 139 21.57 24.99 -5.30
CA VAL A 139 20.70 26.18 -5.34
C VAL A 139 19.47 25.88 -4.49
N LEU A 140 19.40 26.45 -3.28
CA LEU A 140 18.17 26.52 -2.51
C LEU A 140 17.27 27.56 -3.18
N THR A 141 16.28 27.12 -3.95
CA THR A 141 15.17 27.98 -4.34
C THR A 141 14.35 28.25 -3.08
N ALA A 142 14.46 29.46 -2.54
CA ALA A 142 13.77 29.85 -1.32
C ALA A 142 12.25 29.78 -1.50
N ALA A 143 11.60 28.79 -0.92
CA ALA A 143 10.25 28.95 -0.46
C ALA A 143 10.34 29.92 0.74
N SER A 144 9.64 31.04 0.66
CA SER A 144 9.70 32.16 1.60
C SER A 144 9.74 31.72 3.06
N ASN A 145 10.91 31.88 3.69
CA ASN A 145 11.08 31.80 5.12
C ASN A 145 10.76 33.16 5.73
N THR A 146 9.57 33.31 6.32
CA THR A 146 9.26 34.42 7.20
C THR A 146 9.84 34.16 8.58
N GLY A 147 11.15 34.00 8.66
CA GLY A 147 11.89 33.97 9.92
C GLY A 147 12.27 35.37 10.33
N THR A 148 11.74 35.88 11.43
CA THR A 148 12.11 37.13 12.05
C THR A 148 13.57 37.01 12.53
N SER A 149 14.49 37.77 11.90
CA SER A 149 15.86 37.92 12.37
C SER A 149 15.85 38.90 13.53
N THR A 150 16.06 38.45 14.75
CA THR A 150 16.41 39.32 15.87
C THR A 150 17.92 39.57 15.85
N THR A 151 18.34 40.70 15.31
CA THR A 151 19.70 41.21 15.52
C THR A 151 19.85 41.68 16.95
N GLY A 152 20.55 40.86 17.77
CA GLY A 152 21.01 41.32 19.08
C GLY A 152 22.17 42.28 18.89
N THR A 153 21.96 43.55 19.27
CA THR A 153 23.02 44.53 19.50
C THR A 153 23.55 44.34 20.91
N GLY A 154 24.80 43.99 21.05
CA GLY A 154 25.59 44.04 22.27
C GLY A 154 26.88 44.79 21.99
#